data_f3e6c5d455cfb6ce8153266f7def3169
#
_entry.id   f3e6c5d455cfb6ce8153266f7def3169
#
_cell.length_a   1.000
_cell.length_b   1.000
_cell.length_c   1.000
_cell.angle_alpha   90.00
_cell.angle_beta   90.00
_cell.angle_gamma   90.00
#
_symmetry.space_group_name_H-M   'P 1'
#
loop_
_entity.id
_entity.type
_entity.pdbx_description
1 polymer ?
#
loop_
_entity_poly.entity_id
_entity_poly.type
_entity_poly.pdbx_seq_one_letter_code
_entity_poly.pdbx_strand_id
1 'polypeptide(L)'
;RLAMKGYSITIFDSKKKLGGLNEYGIAAYKSLENFAERETKFVLSIGGIEHKLNSTLGKDITLEELQNDYDAVFLGLGLSGVNHLRLEGENSEAIDDAVNYIEDLRQSQNLADLPVGRKVVVIGGGMTAIDMAVQIKKLGSEEVTIVYRRGQKDMSASIEEQQNAQNNGVLIRHWSKPSKLLINEKTVNGVEFEYTENKNGKLVATGEKFSIKADMVFRAIGQTFESSIDNLPKLENGRILVDNNYKTTVSGIWAGGDCVKDGEDLTVSAVEAGKIAANSIHNELVS
;
A
#
# COMPACT_ATOMS: atom_id res chain seq x y z
N ARG A 1 -14.13 -8.72 -17.20
CA ARG A 1 -13.83 -9.46 -18.43
C ARG A 1 -14.57 -10.80 -18.48
N LEU A 2 -14.48 -11.64 -17.44
CA LEU A 2 -15.18 -12.93 -17.40
C LEU A 2 -16.70 -12.76 -17.44
N ALA A 3 -17.27 -11.81 -16.70
CA ALA A 3 -18.70 -11.49 -16.78
C ALA A 3 -19.15 -11.15 -18.21
N MET A 4 -18.34 -10.39 -18.97
CA MET A 4 -18.61 -10.10 -20.40
C MET A 4 -18.56 -11.34 -21.30
N LYS A 5 -17.99 -12.45 -20.82
CA LYS A 5 -17.94 -13.75 -21.52
C LYS A 5 -19.05 -14.70 -21.04
N GLY A 6 -19.94 -14.24 -20.16
CA GLY A 6 -21.09 -15.00 -19.67
C GLY A 6 -20.84 -15.83 -18.40
N TYR A 7 -19.69 -15.67 -17.73
CA TYR A 7 -19.43 -16.34 -16.46
C TYR A 7 -20.10 -15.61 -15.30
N SER A 8 -20.57 -16.36 -14.30
CA SER A 8 -21.00 -15.83 -13.01
C SER A 8 -19.77 -15.52 -12.16
N ILE A 9 -19.70 -14.31 -11.61
CA ILE A 9 -18.54 -13.82 -10.85
C ILE A 9 -18.97 -13.49 -9.43
N THR A 10 -18.17 -13.93 -8.45
CA THR A 10 -18.28 -13.48 -7.06
C THR A 10 -16.96 -12.81 -6.66
N ILE A 11 -17.04 -11.56 -6.19
CA ILE A 11 -15.90 -10.83 -5.64
C ILE A 11 -16.00 -10.87 -4.11
N PHE A 12 -14.98 -11.38 -3.46
CA PHE A 12 -14.79 -11.29 -2.02
C PHE A 12 -13.81 -10.16 -1.72
N ASP A 13 -14.13 -9.31 -0.77
CA ASP A 13 -13.25 -8.23 -0.32
C ASP A 13 -13.28 -8.13 1.21
N SER A 14 -12.11 -8.00 1.82
CA SER A 14 -11.97 -7.84 3.27
C SER A 14 -12.49 -6.50 3.77
N LYS A 15 -12.63 -5.51 2.89
CA LYS A 15 -13.07 -4.16 3.21
C LYS A 15 -14.59 -4.00 3.03
N LYS A 16 -15.11 -2.89 3.56
CA LYS A 16 -16.55 -2.51 3.46
C LYS A 16 -16.96 -1.91 2.12
N LYS A 17 -15.97 -1.58 1.26
CA LYS A 17 -16.18 -1.06 -0.09
C LYS A 17 -15.17 -1.71 -1.04
N LEU A 18 -15.57 -1.88 -2.28
CA LEU A 18 -14.68 -2.26 -3.36
C LEU A 18 -13.82 -1.08 -3.81
N GLY A 19 -12.70 -1.39 -4.47
CA GLY A 19 -11.84 -0.37 -5.09
C GLY A 19 -10.37 -0.44 -4.66
N GLY A 20 -10.04 -1.25 -3.65
CA GLY A 20 -8.66 -1.44 -3.20
C GLY A 20 -7.95 -0.13 -2.90
N LEU A 21 -6.69 0.02 -3.30
CA LEU A 21 -5.90 1.23 -3.04
C LEU A 21 -6.49 2.51 -3.66
N ASN A 22 -7.25 2.42 -4.75
CA ASN A 22 -7.92 3.59 -5.32
C ASN A 22 -8.96 4.19 -4.37
N GLU A 23 -9.63 3.35 -3.56
CA GLU A 23 -10.59 3.78 -2.53
C GLU A 23 -9.90 4.12 -1.20
N TYR A 24 -8.90 3.34 -0.79
CA TYR A 24 -8.35 3.38 0.57
C TYR A 24 -6.96 4.01 0.67
N GLY A 25 -6.11 3.91 -0.35
CA GLY A 25 -4.68 4.19 -0.24
C GLY A 25 -4.15 5.37 -1.07
N ILE A 26 -4.91 5.87 -2.04
CA ILE A 26 -4.53 7.06 -2.82
C ILE A 26 -4.99 8.31 -2.09
N ALA A 27 -4.13 9.33 -2.04
CA ALA A 27 -4.46 10.61 -1.42
C ALA A 27 -5.77 11.21 -1.94
N ALA A 28 -6.57 11.77 -1.04
CA ALA A 28 -7.87 12.33 -1.37
C ALA A 28 -7.82 13.42 -2.46
N TYR A 29 -6.73 14.19 -2.53
CA TYR A 29 -6.55 15.22 -3.56
C TYR A 29 -6.19 14.67 -4.95
N LYS A 30 -5.84 13.38 -5.05
CA LYS A 30 -5.57 12.67 -6.33
C LYS A 30 -6.79 11.91 -6.85
N SER A 31 -7.73 11.54 -5.97
CA SER A 31 -8.92 10.77 -6.30
C SER A 31 -10.17 11.54 -5.85
N LEU A 32 -10.54 12.56 -6.65
CA LEU A 32 -11.63 13.47 -6.36
C LEU A 32 -13.01 12.86 -6.67
N GLU A 33 -14.06 13.45 -6.09
CA GLU A 33 -15.46 13.17 -6.42
C GLU A 33 -15.87 11.69 -6.33
N ASN A 34 -15.35 10.96 -5.35
CA ASN A 34 -15.59 9.53 -5.17
C ASN A 34 -15.27 8.70 -6.44
N PHE A 35 -14.18 9.07 -7.12
CA PHE A 35 -13.81 8.47 -8.41
C PHE A 35 -13.74 6.93 -8.34
N ALA A 36 -13.09 6.38 -7.30
CA ALA A 36 -12.95 4.93 -7.13
C ALA A 36 -14.32 4.21 -7.01
N GLU A 37 -15.25 4.78 -6.26
CA GLU A 37 -16.61 4.25 -6.13
C GLU A 37 -17.39 4.33 -7.45
N ARG A 38 -17.26 5.43 -8.19
CA ARG A 38 -17.91 5.62 -9.49
C ARG A 38 -17.39 4.64 -10.53
N GLU A 39 -16.07 4.44 -10.58
CA GLU A 39 -15.43 3.48 -11.47
C GLU A 39 -15.86 2.04 -11.14
N THR A 40 -15.88 1.68 -9.86
CA THR A 40 -16.35 0.37 -9.39
C THR A 40 -17.82 0.14 -9.78
N LYS A 41 -18.71 1.12 -9.55
CA LYS A 41 -20.11 1.05 -9.97
C LYS A 41 -20.27 0.86 -11.48
N PHE A 42 -19.46 1.57 -12.26
CA PHE A 42 -19.44 1.41 -13.73
C PHE A 42 -19.05 -0.02 -14.12
N VAL A 43 -18.00 -0.59 -13.54
CA VAL A 43 -17.57 -1.97 -13.83
C VAL A 43 -18.66 -2.98 -13.42
N LEU A 44 -19.25 -2.82 -12.24
CA LEU A 44 -20.33 -3.69 -11.76
C LEU A 44 -21.59 -3.61 -12.62
N SER A 45 -21.86 -2.48 -13.29
CA SER A 45 -23.02 -2.30 -14.16
C SER A 45 -23.06 -3.21 -15.38
N ILE A 46 -21.95 -3.90 -15.69
CA ILE A 46 -21.90 -4.96 -16.72
C ILE A 46 -22.87 -6.11 -16.37
N GLY A 47 -23.14 -6.33 -15.09
CA GLY A 47 -23.97 -7.43 -14.60
C GLY A 47 -23.22 -8.76 -14.50
N GLY A 48 -23.87 -9.77 -13.91
CA GLY A 48 -23.29 -11.10 -13.68
C GLY A 48 -22.16 -11.10 -12.63
N ILE A 49 -22.08 -10.04 -11.80
CA ILE A 49 -21.06 -9.91 -10.76
C ILE A 49 -21.75 -9.69 -9.41
N GLU A 50 -21.56 -10.64 -8.50
CA GLU A 50 -21.90 -10.52 -7.10
C GLU A 50 -20.70 -10.10 -6.28
N HIS A 51 -20.89 -9.49 -5.11
CA HIS A 51 -19.80 -9.16 -4.22
C HIS A 51 -20.17 -9.43 -2.75
N LYS A 52 -19.20 -9.97 -2.02
CA LYS A 52 -19.27 -10.26 -0.58
C LYS A 52 -18.17 -9.46 0.11
N LEU A 53 -18.59 -8.38 0.77
CA LEU A 53 -17.72 -7.48 1.51
C LEU A 53 -17.48 -7.97 2.93
N ASN A 54 -16.47 -7.43 3.61
CA ASN A 54 -16.05 -7.84 4.95
C ASN A 54 -15.75 -9.35 5.03
N SER A 55 -15.22 -9.91 3.96
CA SER A 55 -14.88 -11.33 3.81
C SER A 55 -13.39 -11.47 3.57
N THR A 56 -12.64 -11.75 4.62
CA THR A 56 -11.18 -11.87 4.60
C THR A 56 -10.78 -13.30 4.30
N LEU A 57 -9.99 -13.50 3.24
CA LEU A 57 -9.41 -14.80 2.90
C LEU A 57 -8.44 -15.26 4.00
N GLY A 58 -8.58 -16.51 4.43
CA GLY A 58 -7.83 -17.10 5.54
C GLY A 58 -8.44 -16.86 6.92
N LYS A 59 -9.54 -16.08 7.02
CA LYS A 59 -10.26 -15.82 8.26
C LYS A 59 -11.76 -16.13 8.13
N ASP A 60 -12.44 -15.49 7.20
CA ASP A 60 -13.90 -15.60 7.01
C ASP A 60 -14.23 -16.60 5.89
N ILE A 61 -13.29 -16.86 5.00
CA ILE A 61 -13.34 -17.85 3.93
C ILE A 61 -11.95 -18.42 3.69
N THR A 62 -11.85 -19.70 3.40
CA THR A 62 -10.60 -20.38 3.09
C THR A 62 -10.36 -20.50 1.59
N LEU A 63 -9.09 -20.72 1.19
CA LEU A 63 -8.76 -20.96 -0.21
C LEU A 63 -9.33 -22.30 -0.69
N GLU A 64 -9.41 -23.29 0.20
CA GLU A 64 -9.98 -24.62 -0.08
C GLU A 64 -11.48 -24.52 -0.36
N GLU A 65 -12.24 -23.75 0.43
CA GLU A 65 -13.66 -23.51 0.15
C GLU A 65 -13.85 -22.84 -1.20
N LEU A 66 -13.03 -21.83 -1.54
CA LEU A 66 -13.10 -21.18 -2.86
C LEU A 66 -12.80 -22.15 -3.99
N GLN A 67 -11.84 -23.07 -3.84
CA GLN A 67 -11.54 -24.08 -4.86
C GLN A 67 -12.64 -25.14 -5.02
N ASN A 68 -13.38 -25.43 -3.97
CA ASN A 68 -14.50 -26.39 -4.01
C ASN A 68 -15.76 -25.76 -4.62
N ASP A 69 -15.99 -24.46 -4.40
CA ASP A 69 -17.24 -23.78 -4.78
C ASP A 69 -17.16 -23.10 -6.17
N TYR A 70 -15.94 -22.90 -6.70
CA TYR A 70 -15.73 -22.14 -7.95
C TYR A 70 -14.82 -22.91 -8.92
N ASP A 71 -15.13 -22.81 -10.21
CA ASP A 71 -14.34 -23.43 -11.29
C ASP A 71 -12.95 -22.78 -11.45
N ALA A 72 -12.80 -21.52 -11.06
CA ALA A 72 -11.54 -20.78 -11.09
C ALA A 72 -11.50 -19.71 -10.00
N VAL A 73 -10.32 -19.48 -9.42
CA VAL A 73 -10.08 -18.46 -8.39
C VAL A 73 -9.00 -17.50 -8.86
N PHE A 74 -9.26 -16.21 -8.75
CA PHE A 74 -8.27 -15.15 -8.99
C PHE A 74 -7.93 -14.42 -7.68
N LEU A 75 -6.66 -14.42 -7.30
CA LEU A 75 -6.15 -13.75 -6.10
C LEU A 75 -5.62 -12.36 -6.44
N GLY A 76 -6.40 -11.32 -6.13
CA GLY A 76 -6.03 -9.92 -6.27
C GLY A 76 -5.80 -9.28 -4.89
N LEU A 77 -4.91 -9.86 -4.07
CA LEU A 77 -4.82 -9.58 -2.63
C LEU A 77 -4.09 -8.27 -2.29
N GLY A 78 -3.33 -7.70 -3.21
CA GLY A 78 -2.51 -6.52 -2.95
C GLY A 78 -1.40 -6.78 -1.93
N LEU A 79 -1.01 -5.74 -1.20
CA LEU A 79 0.00 -5.78 -0.14
C LEU A 79 -0.63 -5.30 1.17
N SER A 80 -0.54 -6.11 2.22
CA SER A 80 -1.20 -5.84 3.51
C SER A 80 -0.23 -5.46 4.64
N GLY A 81 1.05 -5.76 4.51
CA GLY A 81 2.08 -5.43 5.48
C GLY A 81 2.88 -4.18 5.13
N VAL A 82 3.67 -3.71 6.07
CA VAL A 82 4.63 -2.60 5.91
C VAL A 82 6.01 -3.05 6.36
N ASN A 83 7.05 -2.63 5.63
CA ASN A 83 8.42 -2.92 6.03
C ASN A 83 8.75 -2.29 7.40
N HIS A 84 9.60 -2.99 8.16
CA HIS A 84 10.04 -2.54 9.48
C HIS A 84 11.26 -1.61 9.41
N LEU A 85 11.28 -0.60 10.29
CA LEU A 85 12.46 0.25 10.51
C LEU A 85 13.59 -0.52 11.17
N ARG A 86 13.26 -1.60 11.90
CA ARG A 86 14.15 -2.41 12.73
C ARG A 86 14.80 -1.60 13.85
N LEU A 87 14.02 -0.71 14.44
CA LEU A 87 14.41 0.12 15.57
C LEU A 87 13.65 -0.29 16.82
N GLU A 88 14.28 -0.12 17.99
CA GLU A 88 13.63 -0.34 19.27
C GLU A 88 12.42 0.60 19.41
N GLY A 89 11.27 0.04 19.82
CA GLY A 89 10.03 0.79 20.02
C GLY A 89 9.20 1.03 18.76
N GLU A 90 9.60 0.53 17.59
CA GLU A 90 8.85 0.78 16.33
C GLU A 90 7.43 0.20 16.30
N ASN A 91 7.13 -0.78 17.16
CA ASN A 91 5.80 -1.38 17.30
C ASN A 91 4.97 -0.72 18.42
N SER A 92 5.42 0.40 18.98
CA SER A 92 4.65 1.15 19.96
C SER A 92 3.51 1.91 19.29
N GLU A 93 2.45 2.21 20.04
CA GLU A 93 1.31 3.03 19.59
C GLU A 93 1.72 4.46 19.15
N ALA A 94 2.98 4.84 19.39
CA ALA A 94 3.52 6.15 19.05
C ALA A 94 3.98 6.26 17.56
N ILE A 95 4.06 5.14 16.85
CA ILE A 95 4.51 5.07 15.47
C ILE A 95 3.39 4.40 14.65
N ASP A 96 2.96 5.05 13.58
CA ASP A 96 1.91 4.53 12.72
C ASP A 96 2.42 4.30 11.30
N ASP A 97 1.66 3.53 10.53
CA ASP A 97 1.91 3.31 9.13
C ASP A 97 1.15 4.34 8.29
N ALA A 98 1.85 4.98 7.38
CA ALA A 98 1.25 6.01 6.52
C ALA A 98 0.03 5.50 5.75
N VAL A 99 0.03 4.22 5.34
CA VAL A 99 -1.09 3.61 4.62
C VAL A 99 -2.35 3.52 5.48
N ASN A 100 -2.22 3.22 6.78
CA ASN A 100 -3.36 3.15 7.71
C ASN A 100 -3.99 4.52 7.92
N TYR A 101 -3.17 5.53 8.17
CA TYR A 101 -3.68 6.89 8.35
C TYR A 101 -4.33 7.46 7.07
N ILE A 102 -3.77 7.14 5.88
CA ILE A 102 -4.39 7.51 4.60
C ILE A 102 -5.74 6.81 4.45
N GLU A 103 -5.85 5.52 4.82
CA GLU A 103 -7.11 4.79 4.83
C GLU A 103 -8.14 5.45 5.76
N ASP A 104 -7.76 5.76 7.00
CA ASP A 104 -8.62 6.43 7.97
C ASP A 104 -9.11 7.79 7.45
N LEU A 105 -8.22 8.57 6.84
CA LEU A 105 -8.56 9.84 6.23
C LEU A 105 -9.56 9.67 5.08
N ARG A 106 -9.34 8.69 4.22
CA ARG A 106 -10.21 8.38 3.08
C ARG A 106 -11.61 7.91 3.50
N GLN A 107 -11.70 7.23 4.62
CA GLN A 107 -12.96 6.64 5.11
C GLN A 107 -13.66 7.49 6.18
N SER A 108 -12.99 8.52 6.69
CA SER A 108 -13.57 9.42 7.69
C SER A 108 -14.72 10.24 7.09
N GLN A 109 -15.80 10.35 7.87
CA GLN A 109 -16.92 11.25 7.58
C GLN A 109 -16.66 12.68 8.09
N ASN A 110 -15.80 12.82 9.08
CA ASN A 110 -15.44 14.11 9.66
C ASN A 110 -13.91 14.14 9.90
N LEU A 111 -13.20 14.89 9.08
CA LEU A 111 -11.74 14.99 9.16
C LEU A 111 -11.25 15.63 10.48
N ALA A 112 -12.11 16.35 11.20
CA ALA A 112 -11.75 16.93 12.50
C ALA A 112 -11.56 15.88 13.62
N ASP A 113 -12.04 14.64 13.39
CA ASP A 113 -11.91 13.55 14.36
C ASP A 113 -10.55 12.82 14.22
N LEU A 114 -9.81 13.10 13.16
CA LEU A 114 -8.50 12.48 12.94
C LEU A 114 -7.43 13.13 13.84
N PRO A 115 -6.54 12.34 14.44
CA PRO A 115 -5.43 12.88 15.19
C PRO A 115 -4.45 13.60 14.26
N VAL A 116 -4.10 14.84 14.59
CA VAL A 116 -3.15 15.65 13.83
C VAL A 116 -2.05 16.16 14.76
N GLY A 117 -0.82 15.68 14.52
CA GLY A 117 0.35 16.16 15.23
C GLY A 117 0.74 17.57 14.78
N ARG A 118 1.33 18.36 15.69
CA ARG A 118 1.91 19.67 15.35
C ARG A 118 3.20 19.52 14.54
N LYS A 119 4.05 18.55 14.94
CA LYS A 119 5.34 18.24 14.32
C LYS A 119 5.36 16.79 13.88
N VAL A 120 5.33 16.58 12.59
CA VAL A 120 5.19 15.26 11.99
C VAL A 120 6.44 14.89 11.20
N VAL A 121 6.90 13.68 11.42
CA VAL A 121 7.98 13.07 10.63
C VAL A 121 7.42 11.90 9.82
N VAL A 122 7.65 11.91 8.50
CA VAL A 122 7.32 10.80 7.60
C VAL A 122 8.64 10.18 7.10
N ILE A 123 8.85 8.90 7.41
CA ILE A 123 10.06 8.17 7.03
C ILE A 123 9.78 7.41 5.73
N GLY A 124 10.40 7.84 4.63
CA GLY A 124 10.24 7.21 3.32
C GLY A 124 10.53 8.16 2.17
N GLY A 125 10.41 7.67 0.93
CA GLY A 125 10.70 8.46 -0.27
C GLY A 125 9.84 8.08 -1.48
N GLY A 126 8.76 7.34 -1.25
CA GLY A 126 7.79 6.97 -2.28
C GLY A 126 6.55 7.89 -2.30
N MET A 127 5.63 7.58 -3.21
CA MET A 127 4.36 8.29 -3.36
C MET A 127 3.56 8.32 -2.05
N THR A 128 3.52 7.22 -1.32
CA THR A 128 2.84 7.13 -0.01
C THR A 128 3.41 8.13 1.01
N ALA A 129 4.73 8.36 1.01
CA ALA A 129 5.34 9.34 1.90
C ALA A 129 4.93 10.77 1.53
N ILE A 130 4.88 11.09 0.24
CA ILE A 130 4.39 12.38 -0.25
C ILE A 130 2.92 12.57 0.11
N ASP A 131 2.10 11.57 -0.19
CA ASP A 131 0.65 11.61 0.03
C ASP A 131 0.32 11.80 1.51
N MET A 132 0.99 11.07 2.39
CA MET A 132 0.84 11.22 3.83
C MET A 132 1.22 12.64 4.29
N ALA A 133 2.40 13.10 3.90
CA ALA A 133 2.94 14.38 4.35
C ALA A 133 2.08 15.57 3.87
N VAL A 134 1.64 15.56 2.62
CA VAL A 134 0.78 16.62 2.06
C VAL A 134 -0.58 16.64 2.75
N GLN A 135 -1.19 15.47 2.98
CA GLN A 135 -2.51 15.39 3.59
C GLN A 135 -2.49 15.85 5.04
N ILE A 136 -1.53 15.38 5.87
CA ILE A 136 -1.47 15.81 7.26
C ILE A 136 -1.08 17.29 7.39
N LYS A 137 -0.27 17.81 6.46
CA LYS A 137 0.02 19.25 6.40
C LYS A 137 -1.25 20.07 6.14
N LYS A 138 -2.12 19.60 5.22
CA LYS A 138 -3.41 20.26 4.92
C LYS A 138 -4.42 20.12 6.05
N LEU A 139 -4.32 19.09 6.89
CA LEU A 139 -5.13 18.94 8.11
C LEU A 139 -4.70 19.90 9.23
N GLY A 140 -3.57 20.60 9.10
CA GLY A 140 -3.19 21.67 10.04
C GLY A 140 -1.89 21.44 10.80
N SER A 141 -1.10 20.42 10.48
CA SER A 141 0.23 20.25 11.08
C SER A 141 1.13 21.47 10.83
N GLU A 142 1.79 21.97 11.86
CA GLU A 142 2.66 23.15 11.78
C GLU A 142 3.97 22.83 11.03
N GLU A 143 4.59 21.71 11.33
CA GLU A 143 5.85 21.26 10.72
C GLU A 143 5.69 19.83 10.23
N VAL A 144 5.95 19.58 8.94
CA VAL A 144 5.97 18.23 8.37
C VAL A 144 7.28 18.02 7.66
N THR A 145 8.00 16.96 8.02
CA THR A 145 9.29 16.62 7.40
C THR A 145 9.28 15.18 6.88
N ILE A 146 9.49 15.04 5.58
CA ILE A 146 9.84 13.75 4.98
C ILE A 146 11.33 13.52 5.14
N VAL A 147 11.72 12.35 5.61
CA VAL A 147 13.14 11.97 5.73
C VAL A 147 13.42 10.74 4.88
N TYR A 148 14.39 10.88 3.97
CA TYR A 148 14.76 9.84 3.03
C TYR A 148 16.25 9.49 3.10
N ARG A 149 16.53 8.19 3.10
CA ARG A 149 17.90 7.68 3.30
C ARG A 149 18.87 7.85 2.12
N ARG A 150 18.38 8.24 0.94
CA ARG A 150 19.17 8.47 -0.26
C ARG A 150 18.97 9.88 -0.80
N GLY A 151 19.54 10.15 -1.98
CA GLY A 151 19.38 11.44 -2.66
C GLY A 151 18.01 11.64 -3.30
N GLN A 152 17.74 12.86 -3.70
CA GLN A 152 16.49 13.26 -4.35
C GLN A 152 16.17 12.40 -5.58
N LYS A 153 17.17 12.09 -6.41
CA LYS A 153 17.02 11.31 -7.63
C LYS A 153 16.71 9.82 -7.39
N ASP A 154 16.97 9.34 -6.18
CA ASP A 154 16.70 7.96 -5.79
C ASP A 154 15.32 7.77 -5.16
N MET A 155 14.53 8.84 -4.99
CA MET A 155 13.16 8.75 -4.54
C MET A 155 12.29 8.13 -5.64
N SER A 156 11.41 7.20 -5.27
CA SER A 156 10.42 6.64 -6.20
C SER A 156 9.24 7.58 -6.44
N ALA A 157 9.03 8.58 -5.59
CA ALA A 157 8.14 9.70 -5.86
C ALA A 157 8.73 10.58 -6.97
N SER A 158 7.91 10.97 -7.96
CA SER A 158 8.35 11.81 -9.06
C SER A 158 8.80 13.20 -8.58
N ILE A 159 9.53 13.91 -9.43
CA ILE A 159 9.97 15.27 -9.13
C ILE A 159 8.76 16.21 -8.95
N GLU A 160 7.70 16.02 -9.73
CA GLU A 160 6.46 16.77 -9.63
C GLU A 160 5.77 16.55 -8.28
N GLU A 161 5.74 15.32 -7.80
CA GLU A 161 5.19 14.98 -6.47
C GLU A 161 6.04 15.59 -5.34
N GLN A 162 7.36 15.52 -5.46
CA GLN A 162 8.26 16.17 -4.50
C GLN A 162 8.06 17.68 -4.48
N GLN A 163 7.93 18.33 -5.64
CA GLN A 163 7.62 19.75 -5.75
C GLN A 163 6.24 20.09 -5.15
N ASN A 164 5.23 19.23 -5.39
CA ASN A 164 3.91 19.42 -4.79
C ASN A 164 3.99 19.39 -3.26
N ALA A 165 4.75 18.49 -2.68
CA ALA A 165 4.96 18.45 -1.22
C ALA A 165 5.62 19.74 -0.72
N GLN A 166 6.70 20.18 -1.37
CA GLN A 166 7.40 21.41 -0.99
C GLN A 166 6.51 22.66 -1.13
N ASN A 167 5.71 22.76 -2.19
CA ASN A 167 4.77 23.85 -2.41
C ASN A 167 3.66 23.89 -1.34
N ASN A 168 3.34 22.74 -0.72
CA ASN A 168 2.44 22.65 0.44
C ASN A 168 3.15 22.88 1.78
N GLY A 169 4.44 23.29 1.79
CA GLY A 169 5.19 23.57 3.01
C GLY A 169 5.74 22.36 3.72
N VAL A 170 5.88 21.22 3.05
CA VAL A 170 6.55 20.02 3.55
C VAL A 170 8.05 20.13 3.31
N LEU A 171 8.85 19.86 4.34
CA LEU A 171 10.30 19.77 4.21
C LEU A 171 10.69 18.38 3.75
N ILE A 172 11.64 18.25 2.82
CA ILE A 172 12.22 16.97 2.40
C ILE A 172 13.69 16.96 2.77
N ARG A 173 14.07 16.02 3.62
CA ARG A 173 15.44 15.82 4.09
C ARG A 173 15.99 14.54 3.50
N HIS A 174 16.97 14.68 2.64
CA HIS A 174 17.68 13.57 1.99
C HIS A 174 18.89 13.11 2.80
N TRP A 175 19.46 11.98 2.41
CA TRP A 175 20.70 11.42 2.96
C TRP A 175 20.66 11.25 4.47
N SER A 176 19.53 10.75 4.98
CA SER A 176 19.33 10.56 6.41
C SER A 176 18.50 9.30 6.66
N LYS A 177 19.04 8.37 7.45
CA LYS A 177 18.31 7.17 7.89
C LYS A 177 17.95 7.30 9.38
N PRO A 178 16.79 6.79 9.82
CA PRO A 178 16.47 6.75 11.23
C PRO A 178 17.45 5.83 11.97
N SER A 179 17.89 6.23 13.15
CA SER A 179 18.79 5.48 14.02
C SER A 179 18.20 5.16 15.38
N LYS A 180 17.29 6.00 15.88
CA LYS A 180 16.61 5.77 17.16
C LYS A 180 15.28 6.51 17.20
N LEU A 181 14.25 5.86 17.75
CA LEU A 181 12.99 6.51 18.10
C LEU A 181 13.10 7.10 19.50
N LEU A 182 12.75 8.37 19.66
CA LEU A 182 12.77 9.06 20.94
C LEU A 182 11.37 8.97 21.57
N ILE A 183 11.11 7.85 22.22
CA ILE A 183 9.82 7.51 22.81
C ILE A 183 9.91 7.67 24.33
N ASN A 184 8.87 8.25 24.93
CA ASN A 184 8.67 8.28 26.36
C ASN A 184 7.31 7.66 26.68
N GLU A 185 7.31 6.51 27.35
CA GLU A 185 6.12 5.70 27.59
C GLU A 185 5.36 5.36 26.28
N LYS A 186 4.24 6.05 26.03
CA LYS A 186 3.38 5.84 24.85
C LYS A 186 3.46 6.98 23.84
N THR A 187 4.30 7.99 24.08
CA THR A 187 4.40 9.18 23.23
C THR A 187 5.73 9.24 22.51
N VAL A 188 5.70 9.64 21.24
CA VAL A 188 6.93 9.96 20.50
C VAL A 188 7.29 11.43 20.74
N ASN A 189 8.57 11.69 20.99
CA ASN A 189 9.13 13.03 21.17
C ASN A 189 10.02 13.44 19.98
N GLY A 190 10.28 12.50 19.06
CA GLY A 190 11.08 12.72 17.88
C GLY A 190 11.80 11.48 17.40
N VAL A 191 12.66 11.69 16.42
CA VAL A 191 13.50 10.62 15.82
C VAL A 191 14.94 11.14 15.71
N GLU A 192 15.90 10.32 16.14
CA GLU A 192 17.30 10.51 15.84
C GLU A 192 17.61 9.90 14.47
N PHE A 193 18.31 10.65 13.67
CA PHE A 193 18.76 10.25 12.33
C PHE A 193 20.28 10.24 12.27
N GLU A 194 20.81 9.40 11.40
CA GLU A 194 22.21 9.37 11.02
C GLU A 194 22.34 9.75 9.55
N TYR A 195 23.29 10.64 9.25
CA TYR A 195 23.56 11.00 7.86
C TYR A 195 24.09 9.80 7.09
N THR A 196 23.75 9.75 5.82
CA THR A 196 24.15 8.71 4.89
C THR A 196 24.82 9.32 3.66
N GLU A 197 25.66 8.54 3.01
CA GLU A 197 26.30 8.90 1.74
C GLU A 197 26.34 7.71 0.80
N ASN A 198 26.54 7.97 -0.49
CA ASN A 198 26.77 6.92 -1.47
C ASN A 198 28.28 6.74 -1.69
N LYS A 199 28.81 5.60 -1.26
CA LYS A 199 30.20 5.19 -1.55
C LYS A 199 30.20 4.02 -2.52
N ASN A 200 30.60 4.26 -3.75
CA ASN A 200 30.71 3.24 -4.79
C ASN A 200 29.40 2.45 -5.02
N GLY A 201 28.26 3.14 -5.08
CA GLY A 201 26.93 2.53 -5.28
C GLY A 201 26.31 1.94 -4.01
N LYS A 202 27.02 1.94 -2.88
CA LYS A 202 26.48 1.47 -1.60
C LYS A 202 26.13 2.62 -0.67
N LEU A 203 24.96 2.51 -0.05
CA LEU A 203 24.54 3.43 0.99
C LEU A 203 25.31 3.15 2.28
N VAL A 204 26.04 4.14 2.80
CA VAL A 204 26.86 4.04 4.00
C VAL A 204 26.46 5.12 5.00
N ALA A 205 26.45 4.79 6.28
CA ALA A 205 26.28 5.73 7.36
C ALA A 205 27.58 6.50 7.62
N THR A 206 27.48 7.78 7.92
CA THR A 206 28.66 8.65 8.18
C THR A 206 29.11 8.66 9.63
N GLY A 207 28.24 8.23 10.57
CA GLY A 207 28.45 8.33 12.00
C GLY A 207 27.95 9.64 12.60
N GLU A 208 27.68 10.68 11.80
CA GLU A 208 27.13 11.94 12.27
C GLU A 208 25.62 11.84 12.46
N LYS A 209 25.14 12.35 13.59
CA LYS A 209 23.73 12.22 13.97
C LYS A 209 23.09 13.57 14.28
N PHE A 210 21.78 13.62 14.12
CA PHE A 210 20.94 14.74 14.52
C PHE A 210 19.55 14.24 14.91
N SER A 211 18.76 15.08 15.59
CA SER A 211 17.39 14.71 15.97
C SER A 211 16.38 15.69 15.41
N ILE A 212 15.21 15.17 15.04
CA ILE A 212 14.03 15.96 14.69
C ILE A 212 12.98 15.71 15.77
N LYS A 213 12.47 16.78 16.38
CA LYS A 213 11.35 16.69 17.31
C LYS A 213 10.06 16.37 16.51
N ALA A 214 9.30 15.44 17.01
CA ALA A 214 8.01 15.07 16.42
C ALA A 214 7.07 14.53 17.50
N ASP A 215 5.80 14.82 17.36
CA ASP A 215 4.72 14.27 18.16
C ASP A 215 3.89 13.22 17.41
N MET A 216 4.16 13.05 16.11
CA MET A 216 3.70 11.92 15.28
C MET A 216 4.80 11.48 14.32
N VAL A 217 4.94 10.18 14.13
CA VAL A 217 5.91 9.58 13.20
C VAL A 217 5.22 8.51 12.37
N PHE A 218 5.40 8.59 11.05
CA PHE A 218 4.82 7.64 10.10
C PHE A 218 5.87 6.86 9.32
N ARG A 219 5.65 5.55 9.19
CA ARG A 219 6.44 4.69 8.29
C ARG A 219 5.80 4.71 6.91
N ALA A 220 6.59 5.03 5.89
CA ALA A 220 6.21 5.00 4.47
C ALA A 220 7.35 4.38 3.64
N ILE A 221 7.88 3.23 4.10
CA ILE A 221 9.09 2.56 3.60
C ILE A 221 8.80 1.34 2.72
N GLY A 222 7.63 1.32 2.11
CA GLY A 222 7.14 0.28 1.22
C GLY A 222 6.32 -0.79 1.94
N GLN A 223 5.46 -1.43 1.17
CA GLN A 223 4.55 -2.47 1.63
C GLN A 223 5.10 -3.86 1.35
N THR A 224 4.62 -4.84 2.10
CA THR A 224 4.96 -6.25 1.98
C THR A 224 3.69 -7.08 1.79
N PHE A 225 3.82 -8.19 1.08
CA PHE A 225 2.78 -9.20 1.05
C PHE A 225 2.88 -10.02 2.33
N GLU A 226 1.90 -9.88 3.22
CA GLU A 226 1.76 -10.70 4.42
C GLU A 226 0.52 -11.57 4.28
N SER A 227 0.67 -12.83 4.61
CA SER A 227 -0.42 -13.79 4.48
C SER A 227 -0.36 -14.84 5.58
N SER A 228 -1.44 -14.94 6.33
CA SER A 228 -1.76 -16.05 7.21
C SER A 228 -2.66 -17.09 6.52
N ILE A 229 -2.72 -17.08 5.19
CA ILE A 229 -3.58 -17.95 4.40
C ILE A 229 -2.92 -19.32 4.25
N ASP A 230 -3.61 -20.36 4.65
CA ASP A 230 -3.16 -21.74 4.44
C ASP A 230 -3.25 -22.13 2.97
N ASN A 231 -2.37 -23.03 2.54
CA ASN A 231 -2.33 -23.58 1.19
C ASN A 231 -2.14 -22.54 0.06
N LEU A 232 -1.52 -21.39 0.36
CA LEU A 232 -1.18 -20.42 -0.68
C LEU A 232 -0.30 -21.04 -1.78
N PRO A 233 -0.44 -20.55 -3.03
CA PRO A 233 0.53 -20.86 -4.07
C PRO A 233 1.95 -20.51 -3.64
N LYS A 234 2.94 -21.13 -4.28
CA LYS A 234 4.37 -20.88 -4.01
C LYS A 234 4.69 -19.39 -4.05
N LEU A 235 5.43 -18.94 -3.03
CA LEU A 235 5.96 -17.59 -2.98
C LEU A 235 7.42 -17.56 -3.48
N GLU A 236 7.78 -16.49 -4.17
CA GLU A 236 9.15 -16.15 -4.50
C GLU A 236 9.39 -14.68 -4.18
N ASN A 237 10.47 -14.38 -3.45
CA ASN A 237 10.77 -13.05 -2.92
C ASN A 237 9.61 -12.43 -2.10
N GLY A 238 8.83 -13.26 -1.39
CA GLY A 238 7.71 -12.83 -0.56
C GLY A 238 6.43 -12.49 -1.32
N ARG A 239 6.34 -12.79 -2.63
CA ARG A 239 5.14 -12.56 -3.46
C ARG A 239 4.75 -13.85 -4.18
N ILE A 240 3.49 -13.97 -4.61
CA ILE A 240 2.96 -15.15 -5.29
C ILE A 240 3.66 -15.34 -6.63
N LEU A 241 4.19 -16.54 -6.86
CA LEU A 241 4.81 -16.92 -8.14
C LEU A 241 3.71 -17.22 -9.16
N VAL A 242 3.78 -16.56 -10.31
CA VAL A 242 2.89 -16.76 -11.46
C VAL A 242 3.68 -16.93 -12.74
N ASP A 243 3.05 -17.55 -13.75
CA ASP A 243 3.57 -17.59 -15.11
C ASP A 243 3.15 -16.35 -15.92
N ASN A 244 3.47 -16.33 -17.22
CA ASN A 244 3.13 -15.21 -18.13
C ASN A 244 1.62 -15.04 -18.35
N ASN A 245 0.79 -16.01 -17.97
CA ASN A 245 -0.66 -15.99 -18.03
C ASN A 245 -1.30 -15.71 -16.66
N TYR A 246 -0.47 -15.32 -15.67
CA TYR A 246 -0.87 -15.12 -14.29
C TYR A 246 -1.42 -16.35 -13.59
N LYS A 247 -1.16 -17.56 -14.12
CA LYS A 247 -1.51 -18.81 -13.47
C LYS A 247 -0.48 -19.13 -12.39
N THR A 248 -0.95 -19.55 -11.22
CA THR A 248 -0.10 -19.88 -10.07
C THR A 248 0.41 -21.32 -10.15
N THR A 249 1.16 -21.75 -9.15
CA THR A 249 1.62 -23.14 -9.01
C THR A 249 0.52 -24.11 -8.55
N VAL A 250 -0.67 -23.61 -8.22
CA VAL A 250 -1.84 -24.40 -7.81
C VAL A 250 -2.87 -24.38 -8.94
N SER A 251 -3.34 -25.56 -9.33
CA SER A 251 -4.34 -25.69 -10.42
C SER A 251 -5.64 -24.95 -10.03
N GLY A 252 -6.27 -24.32 -11.02
CA GLY A 252 -7.50 -23.56 -10.83
C GLY A 252 -7.31 -22.21 -10.13
N ILE A 253 -6.06 -21.79 -9.81
CA ILE A 253 -5.77 -20.53 -9.14
C ILE A 253 -4.87 -19.64 -9.99
N TRP A 254 -5.29 -18.40 -10.19
CA TRP A 254 -4.54 -17.30 -10.77
C TRP A 254 -4.31 -16.20 -9.74
N ALA A 255 -3.32 -15.35 -9.98
CA ALA A 255 -3.07 -14.18 -9.13
C ALA A 255 -2.57 -13.01 -9.97
N GLY A 256 -2.77 -11.77 -9.48
CA GLY A 256 -2.31 -10.58 -10.20
C GLY A 256 -2.29 -9.32 -9.34
N GLY A 257 -1.74 -8.24 -9.88
CA GLY A 257 -1.50 -6.99 -9.17
C GLY A 257 -0.29 -7.07 -8.24
N ASP A 258 -0.30 -6.26 -7.18
CA ASP A 258 0.87 -6.05 -6.32
C ASP A 258 1.31 -7.30 -5.53
N CYS A 259 0.41 -8.28 -5.34
CA CYS A 259 0.73 -9.49 -4.57
C CYS A 259 1.57 -10.52 -5.34
N VAL A 260 1.77 -10.36 -6.66
CA VAL A 260 2.55 -11.31 -7.46
C VAL A 260 4.01 -10.90 -7.59
N LYS A 261 4.87 -11.89 -7.83
CA LYS A 261 6.28 -11.65 -8.15
C LYS A 261 6.39 -10.74 -9.37
N ASP A 262 7.28 -9.75 -9.27
CA ASP A 262 7.52 -8.74 -10.31
C ASP A 262 6.27 -7.89 -10.66
N GLY A 263 5.23 -7.93 -9.82
CA GLY A 263 4.07 -7.05 -9.92
C GLY A 263 4.48 -5.60 -9.61
N GLU A 264 4.05 -4.68 -10.46
CA GLU A 264 4.26 -3.25 -10.26
C GLU A 264 3.16 -2.68 -9.36
N ASP A 265 3.54 -1.82 -8.42
CA ASP A 265 2.59 -1.14 -7.51
C ASP A 265 1.83 -0.02 -8.25
N LEU A 266 1.15 -0.39 -9.35
CA LEU A 266 0.41 0.51 -10.24
C LEU A 266 -0.97 -0.06 -10.58
N THR A 267 -2.00 0.76 -10.49
CA THR A 267 -3.38 0.39 -10.84
C THR A 267 -3.50 -0.13 -12.28
N VAL A 268 -2.82 0.50 -13.23
CA VAL A 268 -2.88 0.11 -14.64
C VAL A 268 -2.27 -1.29 -14.88
N SER A 269 -1.18 -1.61 -14.18
CA SER A 269 -0.54 -2.92 -14.24
C SER A 269 -1.42 -4.01 -13.60
N ALA A 270 -2.08 -3.69 -12.47
CA ALA A 270 -3.03 -4.60 -11.84
C ALA A 270 -4.25 -4.90 -12.74
N VAL A 271 -4.77 -3.88 -13.45
CA VAL A 271 -5.87 -4.05 -14.42
C VAL A 271 -5.44 -4.92 -15.60
N GLU A 272 -4.23 -4.73 -16.13
CA GLU A 272 -3.72 -5.58 -17.24
C GLU A 272 -3.48 -7.01 -16.77
N ALA A 273 -2.94 -7.23 -15.57
CA ALA A 273 -2.80 -8.55 -14.96
C ALA A 273 -4.15 -9.28 -14.88
N GLY A 274 -5.18 -8.60 -14.37
CA GLY A 274 -6.55 -9.15 -14.30
C GLY A 274 -7.15 -9.46 -15.70
N LYS A 275 -6.83 -8.66 -16.71
CA LYS A 275 -7.28 -8.89 -18.09
C LYS A 275 -6.61 -10.13 -18.71
N ILE A 276 -5.30 -10.29 -18.52
CA ILE A 276 -4.55 -11.45 -19.02
C ILE A 276 -5.02 -12.72 -18.30
N ALA A 277 -5.14 -12.68 -16.97
CA ALA A 277 -5.64 -13.79 -16.18
C ALA A 277 -7.06 -14.22 -16.59
N ALA A 278 -7.96 -13.25 -16.82
CA ALA A 278 -9.32 -13.55 -17.27
C ALA A 278 -9.36 -14.27 -18.64
N ASN A 279 -8.46 -13.93 -19.55
CA ASN A 279 -8.34 -14.64 -20.82
C ASN A 279 -7.76 -16.05 -20.62
N SER A 280 -6.79 -16.22 -19.75
CA SER A 280 -6.20 -17.51 -19.37
C SER A 280 -7.25 -18.44 -18.74
N ILE A 281 -8.02 -17.94 -17.76
CA ILE A 281 -9.13 -18.65 -17.14
C ILE A 281 -10.16 -19.11 -18.20
N HIS A 282 -10.58 -18.18 -19.06
CA HIS A 282 -11.54 -18.51 -20.11
C HIS A 282 -11.04 -19.64 -21.00
N ASN A 283 -9.81 -19.56 -21.49
CA ASN A 283 -9.24 -20.59 -22.36
C ASN A 283 -9.16 -21.96 -21.66
N GLU A 284 -8.88 -22.01 -20.37
CA GLU A 284 -8.83 -23.25 -19.60
C GLU A 284 -10.22 -23.86 -19.36
N LEU A 285 -11.25 -23.01 -19.14
CA LEU A 285 -12.61 -23.49 -18.89
C LEU A 285 -13.36 -23.95 -20.15
N VAL A 286 -12.91 -23.55 -21.34
CA VAL A 286 -13.54 -23.96 -22.59
C VAL A 286 -12.76 -25.04 -23.37
N SER A 287 -11.56 -25.41 -22.88
CA SER A 287 -10.73 -26.48 -23.46
C SER A 287 -11.17 -27.85 -22.93
#